data_636cbb5e7ae389bedf24314c7c087c09
#
_entry.id   636cbb5e7ae389bedf24314c7c087c09
#
_cell.length_a   1.000
_cell.length_b   1.000
_cell.length_c   1.000
_cell.angle_alpha   90.00
_cell.angle_beta   90.00
_cell.angle_gamma   90.00
#
_symmetry.space_group_name_H-M   'P 1'
#
loop_
_entity.id
_entity.type
_entity.pdbx_description
1 polymer ?
#
loop_
_entity_poly.entity_id
_entity_poly.type
_entity_poly.pdbx_seq_one_letter_code
_entity_poly.pdbx_strand_id
1 'polypeptide(L)'
;KIVKMDNRVQKQSIDLMCFSSDIQEVSMTYTINYQISKADAMTIYSTIGINYYETVVIPCITESVKTVTARYTAEELVGMRSELASAIEADLSAKLIKYNIELVSTSVENMDFTDVFTEAVEAKQVAAQNKLTAQTRAEQEVIEAEAAARVQVIQAQADADAMLAKAQAEAEATRIRAEAEAEANAKVAASLTEALIKYTYAQAWDGKYPTYYGGSSSTMPVIDLR
;
A
#
# COMPACT_ATOMS: atom_id res chain seq x y z
N LYS A 1 -40.13 -23.56 -59.90
CA LYS A 1 -40.39 -22.84 -58.66
C LYS A 1 -39.14 -21.98 -58.36
N ILE A 2 -39.30 -20.68 -58.24
CA ILE A 2 -38.17 -19.77 -57.89
C ILE A 2 -38.16 -19.65 -56.38
N VAL A 3 -37.01 -19.89 -55.79
CA VAL A 3 -36.74 -19.73 -54.36
C VAL A 3 -35.72 -18.61 -54.16
N LYS A 4 -36.00 -17.68 -53.26
CA LYS A 4 -35.09 -16.60 -52.94
C LYS A 4 -34.35 -16.95 -51.64
N MET A 5 -33.03 -16.88 -51.69
CA MET A 5 -32.16 -16.95 -50.49
C MET A 5 -31.46 -15.61 -50.32
N ASP A 6 -31.46 -15.06 -49.11
CA ASP A 6 -30.76 -13.83 -48.81
C ASP A 6 -29.28 -14.14 -48.53
N ASN A 7 -28.40 -13.50 -49.28
CA ASN A 7 -26.94 -13.68 -49.19
C ASN A 7 -26.25 -12.48 -48.48
N ARG A 8 -27.02 -11.58 -47.93
CA ARG A 8 -26.50 -10.47 -47.09
C ARG A 8 -26.18 -11.01 -45.73
N VAL A 9 -25.38 -10.23 -44.97
CA VAL A 9 -25.13 -10.51 -43.54
C VAL A 9 -26.46 -10.47 -42.78
N GLN A 10 -26.75 -11.57 -42.10
CA GLN A 10 -27.96 -11.75 -41.28
C GLN A 10 -27.55 -11.77 -39.83
N LYS A 11 -28.28 -11.00 -38.98
CA LYS A 11 -28.14 -11.00 -37.53
C LYS A 11 -29.18 -11.92 -36.93
N GLN A 12 -28.74 -12.79 -36.02
CA GLN A 12 -29.64 -13.62 -35.20
C GLN A 12 -29.15 -13.65 -33.77
N SER A 13 -30.10 -13.53 -32.83
CA SER A 13 -29.85 -13.62 -31.38
C SER A 13 -30.63 -14.80 -30.84
N ILE A 14 -30.02 -15.58 -29.96
CA ILE A 14 -30.58 -16.74 -29.33
C ILE A 14 -30.30 -16.73 -27.84
N ASP A 15 -31.31 -17.02 -27.03
CA ASP A 15 -31.17 -17.17 -25.58
C ASP A 15 -30.87 -18.65 -25.29
N LEU A 16 -29.81 -18.90 -24.57
CA LEU A 16 -29.29 -20.24 -24.28
C LEU A 16 -29.08 -20.39 -22.77
N MET A 17 -29.44 -21.57 -22.28
CA MET A 17 -29.06 -22.03 -20.95
C MET A 17 -27.92 -23.04 -21.10
N CYS A 18 -26.83 -22.79 -20.38
CA CYS A 18 -25.64 -23.64 -20.34
C CYS A 18 -25.15 -23.83 -18.91
N PHE A 19 -24.19 -24.73 -18.75
CA PHE A 19 -23.57 -24.98 -17.46
C PHE A 19 -22.06 -24.71 -17.56
N SER A 20 -21.52 -24.14 -16.50
CA SER A 20 -20.08 -24.03 -16.30
C SER A 20 -19.46 -25.37 -15.88
N SER A 21 -18.14 -25.43 -15.78
CA SER A 21 -17.42 -26.64 -15.35
C SER A 21 -17.73 -27.02 -13.88
N ASP A 22 -18.09 -26.05 -13.06
CA ASP A 22 -18.53 -26.21 -11.67
C ASP A 22 -20.06 -26.36 -11.50
N ILE A 23 -20.75 -26.72 -12.60
CA ILE A 23 -22.19 -27.06 -12.64
C ILE A 23 -23.10 -25.87 -12.26
N GLN A 24 -22.63 -24.65 -12.41
CA GLN A 24 -23.47 -23.46 -12.25
C GLN A 24 -24.26 -23.23 -13.54
N GLU A 25 -25.56 -22.95 -13.38
CA GLU A 25 -26.42 -22.58 -14.49
C GLU A 25 -26.15 -21.14 -14.91
N VAL A 26 -25.97 -20.95 -16.22
CA VAL A 26 -25.71 -19.66 -16.84
C VAL A 26 -26.70 -19.46 -17.96
N SER A 27 -27.45 -18.39 -17.89
CA SER A 27 -28.31 -17.91 -18.96
C SER A 27 -27.54 -16.86 -19.77
N MET A 28 -27.48 -17.03 -21.11
CA MET A 28 -26.82 -16.06 -21.97
C MET A 28 -27.57 -15.81 -23.25
N THR A 29 -27.52 -14.56 -23.72
CA THR A 29 -27.95 -14.17 -25.06
C THR A 29 -26.74 -14.14 -26.00
N TYR A 30 -26.74 -15.01 -26.98
CA TYR A 30 -25.66 -15.09 -27.96
C TYR A 30 -26.14 -14.60 -29.33
N THR A 31 -25.44 -13.62 -29.87
CA THR A 31 -25.75 -12.99 -31.14
C THR A 31 -24.69 -13.34 -32.17
N ILE A 32 -25.11 -13.77 -33.33
CA ILE A 32 -24.24 -14.05 -34.49
C ILE A 32 -24.62 -13.19 -35.68
N ASN A 33 -23.60 -12.82 -36.43
CA ASN A 33 -23.72 -12.30 -37.78
C ASN A 33 -23.10 -13.28 -38.73
N TYR A 34 -23.88 -13.79 -39.69
CA TYR A 34 -23.43 -14.79 -40.66
C TYR A 34 -23.93 -14.43 -42.06
N GLN A 35 -23.29 -14.95 -43.04
CA GLN A 35 -23.68 -14.81 -44.44
C GLN A 35 -23.51 -16.11 -45.24
N ILE A 36 -24.21 -16.18 -46.36
CA ILE A 36 -24.10 -17.28 -47.32
C ILE A 36 -23.51 -16.71 -48.58
N SER A 37 -22.47 -17.38 -49.10
CA SER A 37 -21.92 -17.06 -50.43
C SER A 37 -22.95 -17.33 -51.52
N LYS A 38 -23.00 -16.50 -52.58
CA LYS A 38 -23.80 -16.74 -53.75
C LYS A 38 -23.47 -18.08 -54.46
N ALA A 39 -22.20 -18.46 -54.43
CA ALA A 39 -21.73 -19.71 -55.03
C ALA A 39 -22.31 -20.94 -54.31
N ASP A 40 -22.46 -20.85 -52.99
CA ASP A 40 -22.83 -21.96 -52.12
C ASP A 40 -24.34 -22.07 -51.87
N ALA A 41 -25.11 -21.02 -52.22
CA ALA A 41 -26.56 -20.97 -51.99
C ALA A 41 -27.30 -22.15 -52.63
N MET A 42 -26.89 -22.61 -53.82
CA MET A 42 -27.48 -23.79 -54.47
C MET A 42 -27.18 -25.08 -53.73
N THR A 43 -25.96 -25.22 -53.23
CA THR A 43 -25.51 -26.39 -52.45
C THR A 43 -26.27 -26.44 -51.12
N ILE A 44 -26.37 -25.33 -50.41
CA ILE A 44 -27.12 -25.24 -49.16
C ILE A 44 -28.60 -25.57 -49.38
N TYR A 45 -29.20 -25.03 -50.45
CA TYR A 45 -30.58 -25.31 -50.77
C TYR A 45 -30.83 -26.79 -51.08
N SER A 46 -29.93 -27.44 -51.81
CA SER A 46 -30.09 -28.86 -52.22
C SER A 46 -29.80 -29.82 -51.05
N THR A 47 -28.91 -29.47 -50.12
CA THR A 47 -28.49 -30.38 -49.03
C THR A 47 -29.27 -30.15 -47.74
N ILE A 48 -29.63 -28.90 -47.42
CA ILE A 48 -30.25 -28.54 -46.15
C ILE A 48 -31.66 -27.98 -46.36
N GLY A 49 -31.87 -27.16 -47.40
CA GLY A 49 -33.13 -26.50 -47.68
C GLY A 49 -33.14 -25.02 -47.25
N ILE A 50 -34.36 -24.44 -47.20
CA ILE A 50 -34.56 -23.03 -46.87
C ILE A 50 -34.37 -22.78 -45.39
N ASN A 51 -34.67 -23.74 -44.52
CA ASN A 51 -34.64 -23.62 -43.07
C ASN A 51 -33.25 -23.95 -42.51
N TYR A 52 -32.17 -23.64 -43.22
CA TYR A 52 -30.80 -23.92 -42.82
C TYR A 52 -30.44 -23.27 -41.45
N TYR A 53 -31.07 -22.13 -41.10
CA TYR A 53 -30.88 -21.50 -39.81
C TYR A 53 -31.34 -22.39 -38.64
N GLU A 54 -32.58 -22.87 -38.70
CA GLU A 54 -33.15 -23.73 -37.66
C GLU A 54 -32.52 -25.12 -37.63
N THR A 55 -32.15 -25.64 -38.81
CA THR A 55 -31.67 -27.01 -38.95
C THR A 55 -30.20 -27.16 -38.65
N VAL A 56 -29.37 -26.14 -38.93
CA VAL A 56 -27.90 -26.20 -38.81
C VAL A 56 -27.35 -25.13 -37.89
N VAL A 57 -27.74 -23.86 -38.09
CA VAL A 57 -27.10 -22.76 -37.38
C VAL A 57 -27.40 -22.81 -35.89
N ILE A 58 -28.66 -22.94 -35.49
CA ILE A 58 -29.09 -23.05 -34.08
C ILE A 58 -28.41 -24.22 -33.34
N PRO A 59 -28.44 -25.46 -33.86
CA PRO A 59 -27.75 -26.57 -33.22
C PRO A 59 -26.23 -26.34 -33.08
N CYS A 60 -25.57 -25.80 -34.12
CA CYS A 60 -24.14 -25.48 -34.06
C CYS A 60 -23.81 -24.44 -33.00
N ILE A 61 -24.62 -23.36 -32.88
CA ILE A 61 -24.45 -22.36 -31.82
C ILE A 61 -24.60 -23.01 -30.46
N THR A 62 -25.70 -23.73 -30.25
CA THR A 62 -26.03 -24.36 -28.96
C THR A 62 -24.92 -25.32 -28.52
N GLU A 63 -24.43 -26.13 -29.44
CA GLU A 63 -23.34 -27.08 -29.16
C GLU A 63 -22.03 -26.35 -28.87
N SER A 64 -21.65 -25.34 -29.67
CA SER A 64 -20.40 -24.62 -29.47
C SER A 64 -20.39 -23.84 -28.15
N VAL A 65 -21.48 -23.13 -27.85
CA VAL A 65 -21.64 -22.41 -26.58
C VAL A 65 -21.55 -23.38 -25.39
N LYS A 66 -22.35 -24.46 -25.39
CA LYS A 66 -22.35 -25.45 -24.31
C LYS A 66 -21.01 -26.16 -24.12
N THR A 67 -20.34 -26.49 -25.24
CA THR A 67 -19.02 -27.16 -25.20
C THR A 67 -17.94 -26.24 -24.61
N VAL A 68 -17.96 -24.98 -24.99
CA VAL A 68 -16.94 -24.03 -24.52
C VAL A 68 -17.20 -23.61 -23.08
N THR A 69 -18.44 -23.24 -22.73
CA THR A 69 -18.79 -22.83 -21.36
C THR A 69 -18.51 -23.92 -20.33
N ALA A 70 -18.71 -25.19 -20.67
CA ALA A 70 -18.40 -26.32 -19.78
C ALA A 70 -16.90 -26.50 -19.47
N ARG A 71 -16.01 -25.76 -20.11
CA ARG A 71 -14.56 -25.78 -19.81
C ARG A 71 -14.14 -24.77 -18.78
N TYR A 72 -14.95 -23.74 -18.54
CA TYR A 72 -14.66 -22.63 -17.63
C TYR A 72 -15.53 -22.70 -16.39
N THR A 73 -14.98 -22.29 -15.25
CA THR A 73 -15.77 -22.07 -14.04
C THR A 73 -16.65 -20.82 -14.18
N ALA A 74 -17.70 -20.70 -13.36
CA ALA A 74 -18.56 -19.54 -13.40
C ALA A 74 -17.80 -18.22 -13.09
N GLU A 75 -16.80 -18.26 -12.21
CA GLU A 75 -15.93 -17.12 -11.90
C GLU A 75 -15.07 -16.72 -13.13
N GLU A 76 -14.51 -17.69 -13.84
CA GLU A 76 -13.75 -17.46 -15.08
C GLU A 76 -14.63 -16.93 -16.22
N LEU A 77 -15.88 -17.41 -16.36
CA LEU A 77 -16.82 -16.90 -17.35
C LEU A 77 -17.09 -15.40 -17.20
N VAL A 78 -17.11 -14.90 -15.97
CA VAL A 78 -17.25 -13.46 -15.68
C VAL A 78 -15.97 -12.70 -16.02
N GLY A 79 -14.80 -13.23 -15.63
CA GLY A 79 -13.51 -12.54 -15.74
C GLY A 79 -12.92 -12.56 -17.16
N MET A 80 -13.18 -13.63 -17.94
CA MET A 80 -12.51 -13.90 -19.21
C MET A 80 -13.47 -13.85 -20.42
N ARG A 81 -14.42 -12.90 -20.41
CA ARG A 81 -15.47 -12.80 -21.44
C ARG A 81 -14.93 -12.72 -22.88
N SER A 82 -13.83 -12.01 -23.09
CA SER A 82 -13.23 -11.87 -24.43
C SER A 82 -12.63 -13.17 -24.93
N GLU A 83 -11.98 -13.95 -24.06
CA GLU A 83 -11.42 -15.25 -24.39
C GLU A 83 -12.51 -16.27 -24.66
N LEU A 84 -13.57 -16.26 -23.85
CA LEU A 84 -14.76 -17.07 -24.06
C LEU A 84 -15.39 -16.80 -25.43
N ALA A 85 -15.62 -15.53 -25.76
CA ALA A 85 -16.20 -15.14 -27.06
C ALA A 85 -15.33 -15.63 -28.21
N SER A 86 -14.02 -15.46 -28.15
CA SER A 86 -13.09 -15.93 -29.19
C SER A 86 -13.06 -17.45 -29.30
N ALA A 87 -13.13 -18.15 -28.17
CA ALA A 87 -13.16 -19.62 -28.18
C ALA A 87 -14.46 -20.17 -28.79
N ILE A 88 -15.61 -19.56 -28.47
CA ILE A 88 -16.91 -19.92 -29.07
C ILE A 88 -16.90 -19.61 -30.58
N GLU A 89 -16.40 -18.43 -30.98
CA GLU A 89 -16.30 -18.00 -32.36
C GLU A 89 -15.47 -18.98 -33.19
N ALA A 90 -14.32 -19.40 -32.68
CA ALA A 90 -13.43 -20.35 -33.36
C ALA A 90 -14.10 -21.73 -33.56
N ASP A 91 -14.73 -22.27 -32.50
CA ASP A 91 -15.42 -23.56 -32.56
C ASP A 91 -16.63 -23.50 -33.51
N LEU A 92 -17.43 -22.44 -33.40
CA LEU A 92 -18.60 -22.22 -34.24
C LEU A 92 -18.24 -22.03 -35.73
N SER A 93 -17.22 -21.23 -36.02
CA SER A 93 -16.72 -21.00 -37.37
C SER A 93 -16.27 -22.32 -38.01
N ALA A 94 -15.52 -23.14 -37.27
CA ALA A 94 -15.08 -24.45 -37.76
C ALA A 94 -16.24 -25.43 -38.10
N LYS A 95 -17.37 -25.29 -37.37
CA LYS A 95 -18.58 -26.10 -37.64
C LYS A 95 -19.39 -25.56 -38.82
N LEU A 96 -19.61 -24.25 -38.88
CA LEU A 96 -20.42 -23.63 -39.94
C LEU A 96 -19.78 -23.69 -41.31
N ILE A 97 -18.45 -23.60 -41.42
CA ILE A 97 -17.71 -23.76 -42.67
C ILE A 97 -18.03 -25.09 -43.36
N LYS A 98 -18.26 -26.18 -42.63
CA LYS A 98 -18.61 -27.50 -43.17
C LYS A 98 -19.94 -27.46 -43.92
N TYR A 99 -20.80 -26.50 -43.64
CA TYR A 99 -22.09 -26.30 -44.26
C TYR A 99 -22.11 -25.12 -45.24
N ASN A 100 -20.93 -24.58 -45.60
CA ASN A 100 -20.76 -23.41 -46.47
C ASN A 100 -21.45 -22.14 -45.94
N ILE A 101 -21.52 -22.01 -44.66
CA ILE A 101 -22.02 -20.81 -43.96
C ILE A 101 -20.83 -20.08 -43.38
N GLU A 102 -20.67 -18.82 -43.72
CA GLU A 102 -19.58 -17.97 -43.27
C GLU A 102 -20.02 -17.19 -42.03
N LEU A 103 -19.27 -17.35 -40.94
CA LEU A 103 -19.43 -16.55 -39.72
C LEU A 103 -18.69 -15.23 -39.88
N VAL A 104 -19.40 -14.09 -39.73
CA VAL A 104 -18.82 -12.74 -39.88
C VAL A 104 -18.35 -12.22 -38.55
N SER A 105 -19.19 -12.29 -37.51
CA SER A 105 -18.86 -11.89 -36.16
C SER A 105 -19.83 -12.51 -35.16
N THR A 106 -19.40 -12.52 -33.91
CA THR A 106 -20.20 -13.01 -32.77
C THR A 106 -20.17 -12.04 -31.60
N SER A 107 -21.18 -12.11 -30.75
CA SER A 107 -21.24 -11.32 -29.52
C SER A 107 -22.00 -12.08 -28.43
N VAL A 108 -21.43 -12.08 -27.22
CA VAL A 108 -22.15 -12.46 -25.99
C VAL A 108 -22.77 -11.19 -25.43
N GLU A 109 -24.09 -11.04 -25.55
CA GLU A 109 -24.79 -9.81 -25.11
C GLU A 109 -25.00 -9.84 -23.60
N ASN A 110 -25.76 -10.79 -23.08
CA ASN A 110 -26.05 -10.95 -21.65
C ASN A 110 -25.47 -12.27 -21.14
N MET A 111 -25.05 -12.26 -19.89
CA MET A 111 -24.64 -13.47 -19.18
C MET A 111 -25.09 -13.31 -17.72
N ASP A 112 -26.10 -14.05 -17.35
CA ASP A 112 -26.74 -13.98 -16.06
C ASP A 112 -26.55 -15.32 -15.32
N PHE A 113 -26.24 -15.23 -14.03
CA PHE A 113 -26.05 -16.35 -13.14
C PHE A 113 -27.23 -16.45 -12.17
N THR A 114 -27.38 -17.56 -11.49
CA THR A 114 -28.39 -17.70 -10.45
C THR A 114 -28.13 -16.74 -9.29
N ASP A 115 -29.19 -16.22 -8.67
CA ASP A 115 -29.10 -15.29 -7.52
C ASP A 115 -28.24 -15.88 -6.40
N VAL A 116 -28.40 -17.17 -6.11
CA VAL A 116 -27.62 -17.88 -5.08
C VAL A 116 -26.12 -17.84 -5.36
N PHE A 117 -25.72 -18.00 -6.62
CA PHE A 117 -24.31 -17.92 -7.01
C PHE A 117 -23.79 -16.48 -6.88
N THR A 118 -24.57 -15.51 -7.34
CA THR A 118 -24.20 -14.09 -7.28
C THR A 118 -24.01 -13.64 -5.82
N GLU A 119 -24.94 -13.99 -4.92
CA GLU A 119 -24.83 -13.71 -3.49
C GLU A 119 -23.57 -14.38 -2.87
N ALA A 120 -23.27 -15.62 -3.26
CA ALA A 120 -22.10 -16.33 -2.75
C ALA A 120 -20.78 -15.69 -3.22
N VAL A 121 -20.71 -15.22 -4.47
CA VAL A 121 -19.55 -14.50 -5.01
C VAL A 121 -19.39 -13.15 -4.35
N GLU A 122 -20.46 -12.40 -4.15
CA GLU A 122 -20.45 -11.13 -3.42
C GLU A 122 -19.95 -11.31 -1.98
N ALA A 123 -20.47 -12.31 -1.26
CA ALA A 123 -20.03 -12.62 0.10
C ALA A 123 -18.53 -12.99 0.15
N LYS A 124 -18.05 -13.79 -0.80
CA LYS A 124 -16.62 -14.14 -0.95
C LYS A 124 -15.78 -12.90 -1.18
N GLN A 125 -16.21 -12.00 -2.06
CA GLN A 125 -15.52 -10.77 -2.39
C GLN A 125 -15.43 -9.83 -1.17
N VAL A 126 -16.55 -9.65 -0.46
CA VAL A 126 -16.60 -8.87 0.79
C VAL A 126 -15.66 -9.46 1.84
N ALA A 127 -15.66 -10.78 2.02
CA ALA A 127 -14.76 -11.45 2.96
C ALA A 127 -13.28 -11.26 2.58
N ALA A 128 -12.95 -11.37 1.29
CA ALA A 128 -11.59 -11.13 0.79
C ALA A 128 -11.16 -9.68 1.02
N GLN A 129 -12.04 -8.72 0.75
CA GLN A 129 -11.78 -7.30 0.98
C GLN A 129 -11.59 -6.99 2.47
N ASN A 130 -12.43 -7.55 3.34
CA ASN A 130 -12.31 -7.39 4.79
C ASN A 130 -10.98 -7.97 5.31
N LYS A 131 -10.57 -9.14 4.81
CA LYS A 131 -9.26 -9.72 5.15
C LYS A 131 -8.11 -8.81 4.73
N LEU A 132 -8.13 -8.30 3.51
CA LEU A 132 -7.11 -7.37 3.02
C LEU A 132 -7.06 -6.09 3.86
N THR A 133 -8.23 -5.52 4.17
CA THR A 133 -8.33 -4.32 5.01
C THR A 133 -7.77 -4.57 6.42
N ALA A 134 -8.07 -5.73 7.01
CA ALA A 134 -7.54 -6.10 8.32
C ALA A 134 -6.01 -6.28 8.30
N GLN A 135 -5.47 -6.89 7.25
CA GLN A 135 -4.02 -7.02 7.06
C GLN A 135 -3.34 -5.66 6.93
N THR A 136 -3.86 -4.79 6.07
CA THR A 136 -3.32 -3.44 5.87
C THR A 136 -3.37 -2.62 7.17
N ARG A 137 -4.46 -2.75 7.95
CA ARG A 137 -4.57 -2.08 9.25
C ARG A 137 -3.53 -2.59 10.25
N ALA A 138 -3.34 -3.91 10.33
CA ALA A 138 -2.31 -4.48 11.21
C ALA A 138 -0.90 -4.04 10.81
N GLU A 139 -0.60 -3.97 9.52
CA GLU A 139 0.67 -3.45 9.02
C GLU A 139 0.86 -1.96 9.37
N GLN A 140 -0.19 -1.15 9.23
CA GLN A 140 -0.15 0.26 9.63
C GLN A 140 0.10 0.43 11.13
N GLU A 141 -0.57 -0.34 11.99
CA GLU A 141 -0.36 -0.31 13.44
C GLU A 141 1.09 -0.67 13.83
N VAL A 142 1.69 -1.64 13.14
CA VAL A 142 3.11 -1.99 13.35
C VAL A 142 4.02 -0.85 12.93
N ILE A 143 3.80 -0.25 11.76
CA ILE A 143 4.59 0.88 11.27
C ILE A 143 4.47 2.10 12.20
N GLU A 144 3.27 2.39 12.68
CA GLU A 144 3.04 3.49 13.63
C GLU A 144 3.74 3.23 14.97
N ALA A 145 3.66 1.99 15.49
CA ALA A 145 4.35 1.61 16.72
C ALA A 145 5.88 1.70 16.59
N GLU A 146 6.44 1.24 15.47
CA GLU A 146 7.87 1.36 15.17
C GLU A 146 8.30 2.82 15.02
N ALA A 147 7.50 3.64 14.35
CA ALA A 147 7.77 5.06 14.20
C ALA A 147 7.76 5.77 15.57
N ALA A 148 6.77 5.48 16.42
CA ALA A 148 6.69 6.02 17.76
C ALA A 148 7.89 5.60 18.63
N ALA A 149 8.29 4.33 18.57
CA ALA A 149 9.47 3.85 19.28
C ALA A 149 10.76 4.54 18.80
N ARG A 150 10.91 4.74 17.48
CA ARG A 150 12.07 5.48 16.92
C ARG A 150 12.10 6.93 17.40
N VAL A 151 10.95 7.60 17.42
CA VAL A 151 10.86 8.98 17.94
C VAL A 151 11.30 9.04 19.40
N GLN A 152 10.87 8.10 20.26
CA GLN A 152 11.31 8.06 21.65
C GLN A 152 12.81 7.85 21.79
N VAL A 153 13.41 6.96 20.99
CA VAL A 153 14.87 6.73 21.00
C VAL A 153 15.62 8.00 20.57
N ILE A 154 15.18 8.66 19.50
CA ILE A 154 15.78 9.90 19.01
C ILE A 154 15.68 11.00 20.06
N GLN A 155 14.52 11.13 20.72
CA GLN A 155 14.32 12.11 21.79
C GLN A 155 15.27 11.87 22.97
N ALA A 156 15.33 10.61 23.44
CA ALA A 156 16.24 10.25 24.54
C ALA A 156 17.72 10.49 24.19
N GLN A 157 18.09 10.21 22.94
CA GLN A 157 19.45 10.50 22.47
C GLN A 157 19.73 12.00 22.43
N ALA A 158 18.79 12.80 21.91
CA ALA A 158 18.92 14.25 21.87
C ALA A 158 19.01 14.86 23.28
N ASP A 159 18.22 14.36 24.23
CA ASP A 159 18.25 14.81 25.62
C ASP A 159 19.61 14.45 26.28
N ALA A 160 20.12 13.24 26.02
CA ALA A 160 21.43 12.84 26.54
C ALA A 160 22.56 13.70 25.95
N ASP A 161 22.55 13.96 24.65
CA ASP A 161 23.53 14.80 23.96
C ASP A 161 23.48 16.24 24.46
N ALA A 162 22.25 16.77 24.69
CA ALA A 162 22.08 18.11 25.27
C ALA A 162 22.62 18.21 26.71
N MET A 163 22.38 17.17 27.53
CA MET A 163 22.94 17.11 28.90
C MET A 163 24.48 17.03 28.86
N LEU A 164 25.05 16.26 27.96
CA LEU A 164 26.48 16.11 27.81
C LEU A 164 27.13 17.43 27.36
N ALA A 165 26.54 18.08 26.35
CA ALA A 165 27.00 19.39 25.87
C ALA A 165 26.93 20.45 26.96
N LYS A 166 25.86 20.46 27.77
CA LYS A 166 25.71 21.40 28.93
C LYS A 166 26.77 21.13 29.97
N ALA A 167 26.99 19.88 30.36
CA ALA A 167 28.00 19.53 31.36
C ALA A 167 29.43 19.89 30.88
N GLN A 168 29.73 19.68 29.61
CA GLN A 168 31.00 20.11 29.03
C GLN A 168 31.17 21.63 29.04
N ALA A 169 30.14 22.36 28.66
CA ALA A 169 30.16 23.84 28.70
C ALA A 169 30.33 24.39 30.14
N GLU A 170 29.68 23.80 31.12
CA GLU A 170 29.81 24.16 32.54
C GLU A 170 31.23 23.83 33.06
N ALA A 171 31.76 22.68 32.72
CA ALA A 171 33.14 22.33 33.10
C ALA A 171 34.17 23.28 32.48
N GLU A 172 34.01 23.60 31.20
CA GLU A 172 34.90 24.56 30.52
C GLU A 172 34.77 25.97 31.10
N ALA A 173 33.55 26.44 31.38
CA ALA A 173 33.35 27.71 32.03
C ALA A 173 33.99 27.76 33.42
N THR A 174 33.91 26.66 34.18
CA THR A 174 34.56 26.56 35.52
C THR A 174 36.09 26.56 35.38
N ARG A 175 36.64 25.86 34.40
CA ARG A 175 38.08 25.86 34.10
C ARG A 175 38.57 27.26 33.73
N ILE A 176 37.89 27.97 32.84
CA ILE A 176 38.23 29.32 32.43
C ILE A 176 38.18 30.30 33.62
N ARG A 177 37.16 30.18 34.50
CA ARG A 177 37.08 31.00 35.72
C ARG A 177 38.23 30.72 36.64
N ALA A 178 38.54 29.47 36.93
CA ALA A 178 39.63 29.07 37.79
C ALA A 178 41.00 29.57 37.26
N GLU A 179 41.24 29.47 35.95
CA GLU A 179 42.46 29.99 35.29
C GLU A 179 42.56 31.53 35.42
N ALA A 180 41.44 32.23 35.16
CA ALA A 180 41.38 33.67 35.28
C ALA A 180 41.59 34.13 36.74
N GLU A 181 41.01 33.45 37.74
CA GLU A 181 41.23 33.71 39.17
C GLU A 181 42.68 33.41 39.58
N ALA A 182 43.24 32.29 39.09
CA ALA A 182 44.65 31.99 39.39
C ALA A 182 45.62 33.05 38.79
N GLU A 183 45.35 33.49 37.55
CA GLU A 183 46.13 34.56 36.95
C GLU A 183 45.96 35.89 37.68
N ALA A 184 44.76 36.25 38.06
CA ALA A 184 44.49 37.45 38.86
C ALA A 184 45.21 37.40 40.22
N ASN A 185 45.10 36.27 40.94
CA ASN A 185 45.76 36.07 42.22
C ASN A 185 47.29 36.09 42.07
N ALA A 186 47.86 35.51 41.00
CA ALA A 186 49.31 35.59 40.71
C ALA A 186 49.75 37.06 40.51
N LYS A 187 48.95 37.84 39.78
CA LYS A 187 49.25 39.28 39.55
C LYS A 187 49.15 40.07 40.87
N VAL A 188 48.14 39.78 41.68
CA VAL A 188 47.97 40.38 43.01
C VAL A 188 49.15 39.99 43.88
N ALA A 189 49.52 38.70 43.95
CA ALA A 189 50.65 38.23 44.73
C ALA A 189 52.00 38.88 44.30
N ALA A 190 52.18 39.04 42.98
CA ALA A 190 53.38 39.74 42.47
C ALA A 190 53.43 41.23 42.79
N SER A 191 52.27 41.88 43.05
CA SER A 191 52.18 43.29 43.39
C SER A 191 52.19 43.56 44.91
N LEU A 192 52.01 42.51 45.76
CA LEU A 192 51.97 42.60 47.19
C LEU A 192 53.40 42.80 47.76
N THR A 193 53.74 44.03 48.06
CA THR A 193 54.95 44.34 48.83
C THR A 193 54.59 44.40 50.34
N GLU A 194 55.57 44.10 51.20
CA GLU A 194 55.39 44.14 52.68
C GLU A 194 54.82 45.48 53.17
N ALA A 195 55.22 46.58 52.54
CA ALA A 195 54.67 47.90 52.81
C ALA A 195 53.18 48.02 52.42
N LEU A 196 52.74 47.43 51.31
CA LEU A 196 51.32 47.46 50.88
C LEU A 196 50.44 46.62 51.82
N ILE A 197 50.94 45.49 52.28
CA ILE A 197 50.25 44.65 53.26
C ILE A 197 50.03 45.39 54.58
N LYS A 198 51.08 46.05 55.13
CA LYS A 198 50.99 46.83 56.29
C LYS A 198 50.04 48.01 56.12
N TYR A 199 50.04 48.66 54.97
CA TYR A 199 49.12 49.78 54.68
C TYR A 199 47.65 49.32 54.62
N THR A 200 47.32 48.23 53.98
CA THR A 200 45.96 47.68 53.89
C THR A 200 45.47 47.22 55.25
N TYR A 201 46.31 46.58 56.06
CA TYR A 201 45.96 46.26 57.46
C TYR A 201 45.67 47.51 58.27
N ALA A 202 46.47 48.56 58.13
CA ALA A 202 46.27 49.83 58.83
C ALA A 202 44.97 50.52 58.38
N GLN A 203 44.61 50.44 57.12
CA GLN A 203 43.40 51.03 56.56
C GLN A 203 42.12 50.23 56.94
N ALA A 204 42.20 48.91 57.07
CA ALA A 204 41.11 48.05 57.53
C ALA A 204 40.92 47.99 59.02
N TRP A 205 41.87 48.59 59.79
CA TRP A 205 41.77 48.57 61.21
C TRP A 205 40.72 49.61 61.72
N ASP A 206 39.74 49.15 62.48
CA ASP A 206 38.61 49.92 63.03
C ASP A 206 39.01 50.77 64.30
N GLY A 207 40.28 50.82 64.61
CA GLY A 207 40.79 51.57 65.75
C GLY A 207 40.55 50.93 67.12
N LYS A 208 40.06 49.69 67.17
CA LYS A 208 39.79 48.98 68.42
C LYS A 208 40.80 47.87 68.62
N TYR A 209 41.34 47.80 69.87
CA TYR A 209 42.16 46.63 70.22
C TYR A 209 41.29 45.37 70.35
N PRO A 210 41.75 44.22 69.83
CA PRO A 210 41.02 42.99 70.02
C PRO A 210 40.91 42.65 71.52
N THR A 211 39.68 42.51 71.96
CA THR A 211 39.41 42.14 73.36
C THR A 211 39.46 40.64 73.48
N TYR A 212 40.60 40.09 73.94
CA TYR A 212 40.70 38.68 74.23
C TYR A 212 40.13 38.37 75.57
N TYR A 213 39.06 37.59 75.66
CA TYR A 213 38.67 36.94 76.90
C TYR A 213 39.52 35.69 77.06
N GLY A 214 40.50 35.78 77.96
CA GLY A 214 41.42 34.68 78.23
C GLY A 214 40.74 33.51 78.89
N GLY A 215 40.57 32.39 78.17
CA GLY A 215 40.51 31.09 78.80
C GLY A 215 41.91 30.65 79.12
N SER A 216 42.13 30.12 80.31
CA SER A 216 43.41 29.70 80.88
C SER A 216 44.10 28.59 80.05
N SER A 217 44.91 28.94 79.07
CA SER A 217 46.16 28.19 78.72
C SER A 217 46.95 29.03 77.72
N SER A 218 48.17 29.36 78.17
CA SER A 218 49.16 30.17 77.54
C SER A 218 49.48 29.82 76.08
N THR A 219 49.27 30.78 75.21
CA THR A 219 50.26 31.30 74.25
C THR A 219 49.53 32.45 73.50
N MET A 220 49.82 33.69 73.96
CA MET A 220 49.46 34.85 73.14
C MET A 220 50.31 34.85 71.86
N PRO A 221 49.73 34.96 70.67
CA PRO A 221 50.52 35.36 69.52
C PRO A 221 50.92 36.83 69.71
N VAL A 222 52.14 37.06 70.00
CA VAL A 222 52.76 38.43 69.98
C VAL A 222 52.89 38.80 68.51
N ILE A 223 52.10 39.78 68.07
CA ILE A 223 52.32 40.42 66.79
C ILE A 223 53.41 41.44 67.00
N ASP A 224 54.64 41.12 66.58
CA ASP A 224 55.77 42.07 66.59
C ASP A 224 55.55 43.08 65.46
N LEU A 225 55.23 44.27 65.76
CA LEU A 225 55.06 45.43 64.83
C LEU A 225 56.39 46.24 64.75
N ARG A 226 57.48 45.55 64.38
CA ARG A 226 58.71 46.30 63.98
C ARG A 226 58.76 46.47 62.44
#